data_579483c576407981a26046cb633adbca
#
_entry.id   579483c576407981a26046cb633adbca
#
_cell.length_a   1.000
_cell.length_b   1.000
_cell.length_c   1.000
_cell.angle_alpha   90.00
_cell.angle_beta   90.00
_cell.angle_gamma   90.00
#
_symmetry.space_group_name_H-M   'P 1'
#
loop_
_entity.id
_entity.type
_entity.pdbx_description
1 polymer ?
#
loop_
_entity_poly.entity_id
_entity_poly.type
_entity_poly.pdbx_seq_one_letter_code
_entity_poly.pdbx_strand_id
1 'polypeptide(L)'
;MKLLNVSNHVLNEAQLEDLKVNWEIDGVIELPEDLKAAWSNLTPENYKEICDKVLEFSYRCNDTKAVFIHLAGFPPAVNYVVQEHPGCLYAYSVRDSKDVSQADGTVKKVSVFNHKGFYRYND
;
A
#
# COMPACT_ATOMS: atom_id res chain seq x y z
N MET A 1 0.65 -16.39 3.39
CA MET A 1 0.94 -15.16 4.15
C MET A 1 -0.08 -14.08 3.86
N LYS A 2 -0.24 -13.15 4.76
CA LYS A 2 -1.17 -12.03 4.61
C LYS A 2 -0.43 -10.72 4.47
N LEU A 3 -1.04 -9.76 3.80
CA LEU A 3 -0.55 -8.38 3.68
C LEU A 3 -1.49 -7.45 4.46
N LEU A 4 -0.93 -6.61 5.30
CA LEU A 4 -1.68 -5.52 5.92
C LEU A 4 -1.57 -4.29 5.01
N ASN A 5 -2.69 -3.76 4.58
CA ASN A 5 -2.71 -2.57 3.74
C ASN A 5 -2.78 -1.31 4.62
N VAL A 6 -1.67 -0.58 4.69
CA VAL A 6 -1.54 0.68 5.42
C VAL A 6 -1.37 1.80 4.40
N SER A 7 -2.48 2.13 3.76
CA SER A 7 -2.53 3.18 2.75
C SER A 7 -3.98 3.61 2.55
N ASN A 8 -4.17 4.67 1.78
CA ASN A 8 -5.49 5.15 1.40
C ASN A 8 -5.97 4.55 0.07
N HIS A 9 -5.23 3.59 -0.45
CA HIS A 9 -5.52 2.98 -1.74
C HIS A 9 -6.07 1.58 -1.56
N VAL A 10 -7.05 1.24 -2.40
CA VAL A 10 -7.51 -0.13 -2.55
C VAL A 10 -6.63 -0.80 -3.59
N LEU A 11 -6.10 -1.97 -3.28
CA LEU A 11 -5.26 -2.71 -4.20
C LEU A 11 -6.10 -3.24 -5.37
N ASN A 12 -5.60 -3.07 -6.60
CA ASN A 12 -6.29 -3.52 -7.80
C ASN A 12 -5.96 -4.99 -8.12
N GLU A 13 -6.61 -5.54 -9.15
CA GLU A 13 -6.44 -6.94 -9.54
C GLU A 13 -4.99 -7.27 -9.92
N ALA A 14 -4.31 -6.38 -10.65
CA ALA A 14 -2.92 -6.60 -11.05
C ALA A 14 -1.99 -6.66 -9.84
N GLN A 15 -2.22 -5.81 -8.84
CA GLN A 15 -1.46 -5.80 -7.60
C GLN A 15 -1.72 -7.06 -6.77
N LEU A 16 -2.98 -7.48 -6.65
CA LEU A 16 -3.34 -8.69 -5.92
C LEU A 16 -2.75 -9.95 -6.56
N GLU A 17 -2.77 -10.04 -7.88
CA GLU A 17 -2.18 -11.16 -8.60
C GLU A 17 -0.66 -11.21 -8.41
N ASP A 18 0.03 -10.07 -8.48
CA ASP A 18 1.46 -9.97 -8.23
C ASP A 18 1.80 -10.47 -6.82
N LEU A 19 1.05 -10.03 -5.81
CA LEU A 19 1.26 -10.48 -4.43
C LEU A 19 1.10 -11.99 -4.28
N LYS A 20 0.12 -12.56 -4.96
CA LYS A 20 -0.14 -14.00 -4.91
C LYS A 20 0.98 -14.80 -5.59
N VAL A 21 1.38 -14.39 -6.78
CA VAL A 21 2.34 -15.14 -7.61
C VAL A 21 3.77 -14.97 -7.11
N ASN A 22 4.17 -13.75 -6.77
CA ASN A 22 5.57 -13.42 -6.48
C ASN A 22 5.90 -13.32 -5.00
N TRP A 23 4.89 -13.16 -4.13
CA TRP A 23 5.10 -12.97 -2.69
C TRP A 23 4.42 -14.03 -1.84
N GLU A 24 3.67 -14.95 -2.44
CA GLU A 24 2.90 -15.97 -1.74
C GLU A 24 1.91 -15.37 -0.73
N ILE A 25 1.39 -14.19 -1.06
CA ILE A 25 0.40 -13.49 -0.24
C ILE A 25 -0.99 -13.81 -0.79
N ASP A 26 -1.80 -14.47 0.01
CA ASP A 26 -3.11 -14.97 -0.38
C ASP A 26 -4.28 -14.17 0.19
N GLY A 27 -4.01 -13.10 0.90
CA GLY A 27 -5.06 -12.25 1.43
C GLY A 27 -4.54 -10.92 1.94
N VAL A 28 -5.42 -9.93 1.91
CA VAL A 28 -5.15 -8.57 2.36
C VAL A 28 -6.00 -8.27 3.59
N ILE A 29 -5.36 -7.74 4.62
CA ILE A 29 -5.99 -7.27 5.85
C ILE A 29 -6.06 -5.75 5.76
N GLU A 30 -7.25 -5.19 5.95
CA GLU A 30 -7.42 -3.74 6.01
C GLU A 30 -7.34 -3.26 7.47
N LEU A 31 -6.87 -2.02 7.66
CA LEU A 31 -6.92 -1.39 8.98
C LEU A 31 -8.37 -1.24 9.45
N PRO A 32 -8.63 -1.28 10.77
CA PRO A 32 -9.92 -0.86 11.30
C PRO A 32 -10.26 0.56 10.82
N GLU A 33 -11.54 0.85 10.61
CA GLU A 33 -11.98 2.11 10.00
C GLU A 33 -11.48 3.36 10.73
N ASP A 34 -11.49 3.35 12.06
CA ASP A 34 -10.98 4.47 12.86
C ASP A 34 -9.49 4.70 12.65
N LEU A 35 -8.71 3.63 12.58
CA LEU A 35 -7.27 3.69 12.35
C LEU A 35 -6.95 4.08 10.90
N LYS A 36 -7.74 3.60 9.96
CA LYS A 36 -7.63 3.97 8.54
C LYS A 36 -7.90 5.47 8.35
N ALA A 37 -8.94 6.00 9.00
CA ALA A 37 -9.23 7.43 8.99
C ALA A 37 -8.10 8.24 9.61
N ALA A 38 -7.54 7.78 10.72
CA ALA A 38 -6.41 8.43 11.36
C ALA A 38 -5.18 8.45 10.46
N TRP A 39 -4.92 7.36 9.73
CA TRP A 39 -3.81 7.29 8.78
C TRP A 39 -3.97 8.29 7.65
N SER A 40 -5.20 8.62 7.26
CA SER A 40 -5.50 9.62 6.23
C SER A 40 -5.31 11.06 6.71
N ASN A 41 -5.17 11.29 8.00
CA ASN A 41 -5.13 12.63 8.62
C ASN A 41 -3.91 12.82 9.51
N LEU A 42 -2.77 12.30 9.08
CA LEU A 42 -1.52 12.39 9.83
C LEU A 42 -0.95 13.81 9.81
N THR A 43 -0.42 14.22 10.95
CA THR A 43 0.23 15.52 11.15
C THR A 43 1.58 15.31 11.83
N PRO A 44 2.48 16.34 11.83
CA PRO A 44 3.72 16.24 12.59
C PRO A 44 3.54 15.99 14.08
N GLU A 45 2.37 16.33 14.63
CA GLU A 45 2.08 16.18 16.06
C GLU A 45 1.51 14.81 16.42
N ASN A 46 0.80 14.14 15.50
CA ASN A 46 0.08 12.90 15.84
C ASN A 46 0.64 11.63 15.19
N TYR A 47 1.56 11.74 14.23
CA TYR A 47 1.93 10.59 13.43
C TYR A 47 2.56 9.45 14.24
N LYS A 48 3.34 9.76 15.27
CA LYS A 48 4.01 8.74 16.09
C LYS A 48 3.00 7.87 16.83
N GLU A 49 1.99 8.49 17.44
CA GLU A 49 0.93 7.78 18.15
C GLU A 49 0.15 6.87 17.21
N ILE A 50 -0.20 7.37 16.03
CA ILE A 50 -0.93 6.58 15.03
C ILE A 50 -0.07 5.43 14.51
N CYS A 51 1.21 5.66 14.25
CA CYS A 51 2.13 4.62 13.82
C CYS A 51 2.27 3.50 14.87
N ASP A 52 2.34 3.86 16.14
CA ASP A 52 2.40 2.87 17.23
C ASP A 52 1.14 1.99 17.24
N LYS A 53 -0.03 2.57 17.00
CA LYS A 53 -1.28 1.82 16.90
C LYS A 53 -1.31 0.90 15.67
N VAL A 54 -0.79 1.36 14.54
CA VAL A 54 -0.66 0.55 13.32
C VAL A 54 0.26 -0.64 13.56
N LEU A 55 1.41 -0.41 14.17
CA LEU A 55 2.37 -1.47 14.50
C LEU A 55 1.77 -2.48 15.47
N GLU A 56 1.09 -2.02 16.50
CA GLU A 56 0.41 -2.91 17.44
C GLU A 56 -0.63 -3.78 16.73
N PHE A 57 -1.42 -3.18 15.84
CA PHE A 57 -2.39 -3.93 15.04
C PHE A 57 -1.71 -4.98 14.16
N SER A 58 -0.58 -4.62 13.52
CA SER A 58 0.16 -5.55 12.68
C SER A 58 0.66 -6.77 13.46
N TYR A 59 1.13 -6.55 14.69
CA TYR A 59 1.59 -7.64 15.55
C TYR A 59 0.45 -8.57 15.96
N ARG A 60 -0.75 -8.04 16.17
CA ARG A 60 -1.93 -8.87 16.45
C ARG A 60 -2.35 -9.72 15.26
N CYS A 61 -2.11 -9.24 14.03
CA CYS A 61 -2.42 -9.98 12.82
C CYS A 61 -1.41 -11.10 12.55
N ASN A 62 -0.36 -11.19 13.34
CA ASN A 62 0.77 -12.07 13.09
C ASN A 62 0.72 -13.37 13.92
N ASP A 63 -0.47 -13.81 14.32
CA ASP A 63 -0.65 -14.93 15.25
C ASP A 63 -0.01 -16.22 14.78
N THR A 64 -0.02 -16.50 13.48
CA THR A 64 0.45 -17.76 12.95
C THR A 64 1.38 -17.64 11.75
N LYS A 65 1.46 -16.46 11.13
CA LYS A 65 2.26 -16.25 9.92
C LYS A 65 2.78 -14.83 9.86
N ALA A 66 3.95 -14.68 9.24
CA ALA A 66 4.51 -13.36 8.99
C ALA A 66 3.54 -12.49 8.18
N VAL A 67 3.45 -11.23 8.55
CA VAL A 67 2.63 -10.24 7.87
C VAL A 67 3.56 -9.26 7.16
N PHE A 68 3.34 -9.06 5.87
CA PHE A 68 3.93 -7.94 5.14
C PHE A 68 3.02 -6.73 5.26
N ILE A 69 3.59 -5.55 5.19
CA ILE A 69 2.85 -4.29 5.23
C ILE A 69 3.03 -3.56 3.91
N HIS A 70 1.93 -3.33 3.19
CA HIS A 70 1.93 -2.37 2.09
C HIS A 70 1.77 -0.98 2.69
N LEU A 71 2.76 -0.12 2.48
CA LEU A 71 2.88 1.12 3.21
C LEU A 71 3.01 2.30 2.24
N ALA A 72 2.11 3.27 2.38
CA ALA A 72 2.17 4.52 1.64
C ALA A 72 1.46 5.62 2.43
N GLY A 73 1.97 6.83 2.36
CA GLY A 73 1.35 7.98 3.02
C GLY A 73 2.35 9.05 3.44
N PHE A 74 2.08 9.67 4.57
CA PHE A 74 2.87 10.77 5.12
C PHE A 74 4.32 10.34 5.37
N PRO A 75 5.33 10.99 4.74
CA PRO A 75 6.71 10.49 4.78
C PRO A 75 7.30 10.23 6.17
N PRO A 76 7.12 11.11 7.17
CA PRO A 76 7.63 10.79 8.52
C PRO A 76 7.01 9.54 9.11
N ALA A 77 5.73 9.27 8.85
CA ALA A 77 5.06 8.08 9.32
C ALA A 77 5.56 6.83 8.61
N VAL A 78 5.74 6.91 7.30
CA VAL A 78 6.31 5.81 6.51
C VAL A 78 7.68 5.44 7.05
N ASN A 79 8.55 6.42 7.25
CA ASN A 79 9.88 6.19 7.80
C ASN A 79 9.84 5.53 9.19
N TYR A 80 8.94 5.99 10.03
CA TYR A 80 8.78 5.45 11.38
C TYR A 80 8.42 3.96 11.36
N VAL A 81 7.44 3.59 10.53
CA VAL A 81 6.99 2.19 10.42
C VAL A 81 8.06 1.31 9.78
N VAL A 82 8.75 1.80 8.75
CA VAL A 82 9.82 1.06 8.07
C VAL A 82 10.94 0.69 9.03
N GLN A 83 11.30 1.58 9.95
CA GLN A 83 12.36 1.31 10.93
C GLN A 83 11.98 0.23 11.94
N GLU A 84 10.68 0.09 12.23
CA GLU A 84 10.20 -0.85 13.24
C GLU A 84 9.76 -2.19 12.67
N HIS A 85 9.40 -2.26 11.40
CA HIS A 85 8.87 -3.47 10.78
C HIS A 85 9.65 -3.83 9.51
N PRO A 86 10.31 -5.00 9.46
CA PRO A 86 11.17 -5.37 8.33
C PRO A 86 10.42 -5.77 7.06
N GLY A 87 9.13 -6.03 7.15
CA GLY A 87 8.32 -6.50 6.03
C GLY A 87 7.54 -5.43 5.29
N CYS A 88 8.00 -4.18 5.30
CA CYS A 88 7.32 -3.08 4.62
C CYS A 88 7.62 -3.07 3.12
N LEU A 89 6.57 -3.00 2.32
CA LEU A 89 6.60 -3.00 0.86
C LEU A 89 5.96 -1.74 0.30
N TYR A 90 6.44 -1.32 -0.86
CA TYR A 90 5.75 -0.29 -1.66
C TYR A 90 5.42 -0.85 -3.04
N ALA A 91 4.33 -0.36 -3.60
CA ALA A 91 3.93 -0.70 -4.96
C ALA A 91 4.59 0.30 -5.93
N TYR A 92 5.26 -0.22 -6.94
CA TYR A 92 5.82 0.60 -7.99
C TYR A 92 4.94 0.51 -9.23
N SER A 93 4.48 1.66 -9.69
CA SER A 93 3.64 1.78 -10.88
C SER A 93 4.21 2.85 -11.79
N VAL A 94 4.03 2.67 -13.09
CA VAL A 94 4.47 3.62 -14.09
C VAL A 94 3.25 4.24 -14.75
N ARG A 95 3.27 5.55 -14.93
CA ARG A 95 2.23 6.26 -15.67
C ARG A 95 2.56 6.21 -17.15
N ASP A 96 1.67 5.62 -17.94
CA ASP A 96 1.76 5.60 -19.38
C ASP A 96 0.68 6.49 -19.98
N SER A 97 1.00 7.14 -21.12
CA SER A 97 0.05 7.86 -21.92
C SER A 97 -0.50 6.94 -23.00
N LYS A 98 -1.80 6.90 -23.13
CA LYS A 98 -2.47 6.10 -24.15
C LYS A 98 -3.41 6.97 -24.96
N ASP A 99 -3.35 6.84 -26.30
CA ASP A 99 -4.26 7.54 -27.19
C ASP A 99 -5.57 6.75 -27.29
N VAL A 100 -6.69 7.42 -27.06
CA VAL A 100 -8.01 6.83 -27.15
C VAL A 100 -8.82 7.59 -28.19
N SER A 101 -9.32 6.88 -29.21
CA SER A 101 -10.18 7.45 -30.24
C SER A 101 -11.55 7.80 -29.66
N GLN A 102 -12.02 9.00 -29.98
CA GLN A 102 -13.35 9.47 -29.56
C GLN A 102 -14.38 9.21 -30.66
N ALA A 103 -15.65 9.22 -30.29
CA ALA A 103 -16.75 9.03 -31.24
C ALA A 103 -16.83 10.13 -32.29
N ASP A 104 -16.29 11.32 -32.02
CA ASP A 104 -16.27 12.46 -32.95
C ASP A 104 -15.04 12.45 -33.86
N GLY A 105 -14.22 11.42 -33.84
CA GLY A 105 -13.02 11.30 -34.66
C GLY A 105 -11.77 11.94 -34.08
N THR A 106 -11.86 12.56 -32.92
CA THR A 106 -10.68 13.12 -32.21
C THR A 106 -9.97 12.05 -31.37
N VAL A 107 -8.71 12.34 -31.00
CA VAL A 107 -7.90 11.46 -30.16
C VAL A 107 -7.65 12.17 -28.84
N LYS A 108 -7.92 11.49 -27.75
CA LYS A 108 -7.66 11.99 -26.39
C LYS A 108 -6.56 11.17 -25.75
N LYS A 109 -5.61 11.85 -25.11
CA LYS A 109 -4.58 11.20 -24.32
C LYS A 109 -5.11 10.90 -22.92
N VAL A 110 -4.99 9.65 -22.50
CA VAL A 110 -5.42 9.18 -21.18
C VAL A 110 -4.20 8.66 -20.45
N SER A 111 -4.04 9.04 -19.18
CA SER A 111 -2.99 8.49 -18.31
C SER A 111 -3.47 7.17 -17.72
N VAL A 112 -2.64 6.15 -17.85
CA VAL A 112 -2.89 4.82 -17.28
C VAL A 112 -1.74 4.48 -16.35
N PHE A 113 -2.06 4.03 -15.12
CA PHE A 113 -1.06 3.51 -14.19
C PHE A 113 -0.92 2.01 -14.40
N ASN A 114 0.29 1.58 -14.73
CA ASN A 114 0.63 0.18 -14.88
C ASN A 114 1.46 -0.29 -13.68
N HIS A 115 0.94 -1.26 -12.95
CA HIS A 115 1.67 -1.87 -11.83
C HIS A 115 2.88 -2.65 -12.35
N LYS A 116 4.05 -2.38 -11.79
CA LYS A 116 5.30 -3.04 -12.18
C LYS A 116 5.79 -4.03 -11.14
N GLY A 117 5.52 -3.83 -9.89
CA GLY A 117 5.94 -4.76 -8.84
C GLY A 117 5.84 -4.17 -7.45
N PHE A 118 6.02 -5.04 -6.46
CA PHE A 118 6.22 -4.63 -5.07
C PHE A 118 7.68 -4.78 -4.70
N TYR A 119 8.16 -3.86 -3.90
CA TYR A 119 9.56 -3.83 -3.47
C TYR A 119 9.66 -3.55 -1.98
N ARG A 120 10.73 -4.02 -1.36
CA ARG A 120 10.98 -3.76 0.06
C ARG A 120 11.53 -2.36 0.25
N TYR A 121 11.09 -1.69 1.29
CA TYR A 121 11.66 -0.40 1.67
C TYR A 121 13.11 -0.52 2.16
N ASN A 122 13.47 -1.67 2.72
CA ASN A 122 14.76 -1.89 3.37
C ASN A 122 15.80 -2.63 2.51
N ASP A 123 15.57 -2.70 1.23
CA ASP A 123 16.55 -3.30 0.31
C ASP A 123 17.64 -2.33 -0.08
#